data_c1177f4cef9cb4340e2df684ca4571f9
#
_entry.id   c1177f4cef9cb4340e2df684ca4571f9
#
_cell.length_a   1.000
_cell.length_b   1.000
_cell.length_c   1.000
_cell.angle_alpha   90.00
_cell.angle_beta   90.00
_cell.angle_gamma   90.00
#
_symmetry.space_group_name_H-M   'P 1'
#
loop_
_entity.id
_entity.type
_entity.pdbx_description
1 polymer ?
#
loop_
_entity_poly.entity_id
_entity_poly.type
_entity_poly.pdbx_seq_one_letter_code
_entity_poly.pdbx_strand_id
1 'polypeptide(L)'
;MKKLTNVLLDGKPSTLLFEGDRIARIETGSAPLEPGDIDGRGLTAVPGLVDIHAHGCLGLDTMDADFAEMAVFRAKNGTTTWLPTSMTAFREDLERVCAAPRDVPGARLPGIHLEGPHIAMSKKGAQNPDCIRMPDIDELRSLRPAAIRVTIAPELPGALEYIRAAADMGVSVTLGHTDATYEQACAGFDAGASSLTHTFNAMPGIHHRKPGPIGAALEKGAFAELICDGFHVAPPIALMLYKAFGPDRVALISDNIRPAGAPEGEYDCGGMKVILKNGEARLPDGTIAGCTVTLWECVRRAVSFGVPFADAIRMATATPAAAAHLDAGVLAPGRPADVLLVDLSGPLPELRTVVLRGDVFA
;
A
#
# COMPACT_ATOMS: atom_id res chain seq x y z
N MET A 1 -2.47 23.28 23.18
CA MET A 1 -1.99 22.45 22.07
C MET A 1 -1.22 21.30 22.63
N LYS A 2 -1.54 20.08 22.28
CA LYS A 2 -0.81 18.88 22.69
C LYS A 2 0.52 18.81 21.98
N LYS A 3 1.56 18.30 22.62
CA LYS A 3 2.92 18.19 22.06
C LYS A 3 3.38 16.72 22.03
N LEU A 4 4.14 16.39 21.00
CA LEU A 4 5.07 15.27 21.00
C LEU A 4 6.48 15.87 21.02
N THR A 5 7.18 15.72 22.13
CA THR A 5 8.51 16.31 22.34
C THR A 5 9.55 15.24 22.63
N ASN A 6 10.83 15.61 22.73
CA ASN A 6 11.96 14.68 22.90
C ASN A 6 12.04 13.62 21.78
N VAL A 7 11.79 14.03 20.54
CA VAL A 7 11.96 13.16 19.36
C VAL A 7 13.12 13.62 18.51
N LEU A 8 13.63 12.71 17.68
CA LEU A 8 14.54 13.03 16.59
C LEU A 8 13.76 13.06 15.28
N LEU A 9 13.72 14.21 14.61
CA LEU A 9 13.22 14.34 13.25
C LEU A 9 14.40 14.66 12.33
N ASP A 10 14.67 13.81 11.36
CA ASP A 10 15.86 13.88 10.49
C ASP A 10 17.17 14.02 11.32
N GLY A 11 17.26 13.28 12.43
CA GLY A 11 18.42 13.28 13.33
C GLY A 11 18.53 14.52 14.23
N LYS A 12 17.56 15.44 14.20
CA LYS A 12 17.57 16.69 15.01
C LYS A 12 16.53 16.62 16.11
N PRO A 13 16.87 17.02 17.36
CA PRO A 13 15.88 17.17 18.43
C PRO A 13 14.74 18.08 17.97
N SER A 14 13.51 17.63 18.15
CA SER A 14 12.33 18.34 17.63
C SER A 14 11.13 18.16 18.54
N THR A 15 10.16 19.07 18.40
CA THR A 15 8.85 19.05 19.03
C THR A 15 7.77 19.25 17.96
N LEU A 16 6.81 18.35 17.90
CA LEU A 16 5.64 18.47 17.04
C LEU A 16 4.45 18.94 17.89
N LEU A 17 3.76 19.97 17.44
CA LEU A 17 2.57 20.51 18.10
C LEU A 17 1.33 20.09 17.29
N PHE A 18 0.33 19.58 18.01
CA PHE A 18 -0.90 19.08 17.40
C PHE A 18 -2.10 20.01 17.73
N GLU A 19 -2.93 20.23 16.72
CA GLU A 19 -4.23 20.87 16.85
C GLU A 19 -5.29 19.93 16.27
N GLY A 20 -6.10 19.33 17.16
CA GLY A 20 -6.95 18.22 16.77
C GLY A 20 -6.13 17.05 16.20
N ASP A 21 -6.53 16.58 15.04
CA ASP A 21 -5.90 15.45 14.35
C ASP A 21 -4.78 15.84 13.37
N ARG A 22 -4.32 17.11 13.42
CA ARG A 22 -3.31 17.65 12.49
C ARG A 22 -2.09 18.22 13.21
N ILE A 23 -0.96 18.19 12.50
CA ILE A 23 0.27 18.86 12.91
C ILE A 23 0.08 20.37 12.70
N ALA A 24 0.09 21.16 13.78
CA ALA A 24 0.00 22.60 13.67
C ALA A 24 1.34 23.23 13.27
N ARG A 25 2.43 22.77 13.92
CA ARG A 25 3.80 23.18 13.58
C ARG A 25 4.83 22.20 14.10
N ILE A 26 6.06 22.34 13.62
CA ILE A 26 7.23 21.57 14.04
C ILE A 26 8.28 22.59 14.47
N GLU A 27 8.82 22.40 15.68
CA GLU A 27 9.83 23.26 16.28
C GLU A 27 11.14 22.47 16.47
N THR A 28 12.27 23.14 16.27
CA THR A 28 13.59 22.56 16.58
C THR A 28 13.84 22.62 18.09
N GLY A 29 14.35 21.54 18.64
CA GLY A 29 14.61 21.41 20.07
C GLY A 29 13.50 20.68 20.83
N SER A 30 13.83 20.26 22.06
CA SER A 30 12.89 19.62 22.97
C SER A 30 12.21 20.66 23.84
N ALA A 31 10.89 20.65 23.92
CA ALA A 31 10.11 21.47 24.82
C ALA A 31 9.91 20.76 26.19
N PRO A 32 9.72 21.48 27.29
CA PRO A 32 9.31 20.89 28.56
C PRO A 32 7.99 20.11 28.40
N LEU A 33 7.91 18.97 29.07
CA LEU A 33 6.68 18.16 29.13
C LEU A 33 5.65 18.81 30.03
N GLU A 34 4.42 18.83 29.56
CA GLU A 34 3.24 19.24 30.33
C GLU A 34 2.24 18.07 30.45
N PRO A 35 1.30 18.09 31.39
CA PRO A 35 0.28 17.04 31.48
C PRO A 35 -0.49 16.89 30.17
N GLY A 36 -0.54 15.64 29.62
CA GLY A 36 -1.19 15.33 28.38
C GLY A 36 -0.28 15.34 27.16
N ASP A 37 0.97 15.81 27.28
CA ASP A 37 1.98 15.71 26.22
C ASP A 37 2.51 14.28 26.06
N ILE A 38 3.09 14.01 24.89
CA ILE A 38 3.71 12.73 24.55
C ILE A 38 5.23 12.90 24.64
N ASP A 39 5.88 12.05 25.47
CA ASP A 39 7.34 11.97 25.54
C ASP A 39 7.88 10.98 24.52
N GLY A 40 8.62 11.48 23.54
CA GLY A 40 9.25 10.65 22.51
C GLY A 40 10.52 9.94 22.95
N ARG A 41 11.03 10.22 24.16
CA ARG A 41 12.18 9.53 24.79
C ARG A 41 13.44 9.44 23.91
N GLY A 42 13.65 10.40 23.03
CA GLY A 42 14.79 10.41 22.10
C GLY A 42 14.65 9.47 20.91
N LEU A 43 13.47 8.87 20.71
CA LEU A 43 13.19 8.01 19.56
C LEU A 43 13.10 8.82 18.25
N THR A 44 13.33 8.16 17.13
CA THR A 44 13.18 8.77 15.81
C THR A 44 11.70 8.84 15.43
N ALA A 45 11.22 10.06 15.13
CA ALA A 45 9.87 10.28 14.63
C ALA A 45 9.86 10.16 13.09
N VAL A 46 8.96 9.31 12.57
CA VAL A 46 8.70 9.16 11.13
C VAL A 46 7.20 9.22 10.86
N PRO A 47 6.75 9.52 9.63
CA PRO A 47 5.33 9.51 9.30
C PRO A 47 4.70 8.14 9.53
N GLY A 48 3.40 8.11 9.81
CA GLY A 48 2.62 6.87 9.74
C GLY A 48 2.67 6.25 8.36
N LEU A 49 2.74 4.90 8.30
CA LEU A 49 2.83 4.17 7.04
C LEU A 49 1.52 4.26 6.26
N VAL A 50 1.65 4.22 4.94
CA VAL A 50 0.57 4.28 3.96
C VAL A 50 0.57 3.01 3.12
N ASP A 51 -0.47 2.18 3.27
CA ASP A 51 -0.63 0.94 2.52
C ASP A 51 -1.71 1.10 1.47
N ILE A 52 -1.31 1.17 0.21
CA ILE A 52 -2.22 1.42 -0.91
C ILE A 52 -2.70 0.15 -1.61
N HIS A 53 -2.25 -1.03 -1.12
CA HIS A 53 -2.62 -2.32 -1.68
C HIS A 53 -2.59 -3.40 -0.59
N ALA A 54 -3.76 -3.74 -0.05
CA ALA A 54 -3.91 -4.83 0.92
C ALA A 54 -5.37 -5.28 1.07
N HIS A 55 -5.61 -6.59 0.98
CA HIS A 55 -6.93 -7.21 0.91
C HIS A 55 -7.51 -7.56 2.28
N GLY A 56 -6.70 -8.08 3.19
CA GLY A 56 -7.21 -8.59 4.45
C GLY A 56 -6.17 -8.77 5.55
N CYS A 57 -6.63 -9.19 6.73
CA CYS A 57 -5.82 -9.65 7.86
C CYS A 57 -6.73 -10.25 8.94
N LEU A 58 -6.15 -10.98 9.92
CA LEU A 58 -6.84 -11.57 11.08
C LEU A 58 -7.98 -12.53 10.72
N GLY A 59 -7.95 -13.13 9.54
CA GLY A 59 -9.07 -13.95 9.07
C GLY A 59 -10.22 -13.16 8.42
N LEU A 60 -10.08 -11.83 8.29
CA LEU A 60 -11.03 -10.92 7.66
C LEU A 60 -10.51 -10.44 6.29
N ASP A 61 -11.42 -10.00 5.44
CA ASP A 61 -11.13 -9.57 4.07
C ASP A 61 -11.90 -8.29 3.71
N THR A 62 -11.34 -7.49 2.84
CA THR A 62 -12.05 -6.32 2.25
C THR A 62 -13.39 -6.72 1.66
N MET A 63 -13.49 -7.95 1.09
CA MET A 63 -14.73 -8.45 0.51
C MET A 63 -15.82 -8.77 1.56
N ASP A 64 -15.47 -8.82 2.85
CA ASP A 64 -16.46 -8.93 3.94
C ASP A 64 -17.22 -7.62 4.19
N ALA A 65 -16.71 -6.48 3.64
CA ALA A 65 -17.26 -5.14 3.77
C ALA A 65 -17.37 -4.64 5.23
N ASP A 66 -16.49 -5.15 6.12
CA ASP A 66 -16.29 -4.70 7.50
C ASP A 66 -14.80 -4.45 7.74
N PHE A 67 -14.45 -3.19 8.00
CA PHE A 67 -13.05 -2.75 8.04
C PHE A 67 -12.54 -2.50 9.46
N ALA A 68 -13.39 -2.51 10.49
CA ALA A 68 -13.05 -1.98 11.80
C ALA A 68 -11.88 -2.70 12.48
N GLU A 69 -11.93 -4.03 12.59
CA GLU A 69 -10.84 -4.80 13.23
C GLU A 69 -9.55 -4.75 12.41
N MET A 70 -9.67 -4.81 11.08
CA MET A 70 -8.51 -4.71 10.19
C MET A 70 -7.83 -3.34 10.30
N ALA A 71 -8.59 -2.24 10.37
CA ALA A 71 -8.05 -0.89 10.53
C ALA A 71 -7.33 -0.71 11.88
N VAL A 72 -7.86 -1.30 12.96
CA VAL A 72 -7.20 -1.30 14.27
C VAL A 72 -5.89 -2.11 14.24
N PHE A 73 -5.91 -3.30 13.65
CA PHE A 73 -4.71 -4.14 13.52
C PHE A 73 -3.62 -3.42 12.72
N ARG A 74 -3.96 -2.82 11.59
CA ARG A 74 -3.03 -2.07 10.74
C ARG A 74 -2.43 -0.89 11.49
N ALA A 75 -3.25 -0.10 12.18
CA ALA A 75 -2.78 1.04 12.97
C ALA A 75 -1.81 0.59 14.07
N LYS A 76 -2.11 -0.47 14.82
CA LYS A 76 -1.20 -1.03 15.85
C LYS A 76 0.16 -1.44 15.27
N ASN A 77 0.21 -1.82 14.00
CA ASN A 77 1.42 -2.21 13.27
C ASN A 77 2.01 -1.05 12.43
N GLY A 78 1.65 0.21 12.73
CA GLY A 78 2.25 1.39 12.14
C GLY A 78 1.62 1.86 10.82
N THR A 79 0.68 1.14 10.23
CA THR A 79 -0.05 1.57 9.03
C THR A 79 -1.21 2.47 9.46
N THR A 80 -1.04 3.79 9.31
CA THR A 80 -2.03 4.78 9.74
C THR A 80 -3.01 5.20 8.65
N THR A 81 -2.67 4.89 7.39
CA THR A 81 -3.55 5.10 6.23
C THR A 81 -3.54 3.83 5.38
N TRP A 82 -4.71 3.35 5.02
CA TRP A 82 -4.89 2.12 4.26
C TRP A 82 -5.97 2.27 3.19
N LEU A 83 -5.71 1.75 2.00
CA LEU A 83 -6.72 1.51 0.98
C LEU A 83 -7.17 0.04 1.04
N PRO A 84 -8.35 -0.26 1.61
CA PRO A 84 -8.94 -1.60 1.45
C PRO A 84 -8.97 -1.96 -0.03
N THR A 85 -8.39 -3.11 -0.37
CA THR A 85 -8.24 -3.56 -1.75
C THR A 85 -9.19 -4.71 -2.02
N SER A 86 -10.08 -4.56 -3.02
CA SER A 86 -10.98 -5.63 -3.42
C SER A 86 -10.23 -6.74 -4.15
N MET A 87 -10.75 -7.96 -4.08
CA MET A 87 -10.44 -8.98 -5.08
C MET A 87 -11.18 -8.67 -6.39
N THR A 88 -10.77 -9.34 -7.48
CA THR A 88 -11.58 -9.42 -8.71
C THR A 88 -12.89 -10.14 -8.38
N ALA A 89 -14.00 -9.42 -8.42
CA ALA A 89 -15.30 -9.87 -7.93
C ALA A 89 -16.45 -9.44 -8.85
N PHE A 90 -17.63 -10.00 -8.66
CA PHE A 90 -18.84 -9.55 -9.34
C PHE A 90 -19.20 -8.12 -8.95
N ARG A 91 -19.95 -7.45 -9.81
CA ARG A 91 -20.30 -6.03 -9.63
C ARG A 91 -21.01 -5.77 -8.31
N GLU A 92 -21.95 -6.63 -7.93
CA GLU A 92 -22.74 -6.51 -6.71
C GLU A 92 -21.86 -6.57 -5.44
N ASP A 93 -20.80 -7.38 -5.47
CA ASP A 93 -19.83 -7.46 -4.38
C ASP A 93 -18.96 -6.20 -4.30
N LEU A 94 -18.52 -5.66 -5.44
CA LEU A 94 -17.78 -4.40 -5.49
C LEU A 94 -18.64 -3.22 -5.02
N GLU A 95 -19.93 -3.18 -5.39
CA GLU A 95 -20.89 -2.19 -4.91
C GLU A 95 -21.06 -2.27 -3.38
N ARG A 96 -21.17 -3.48 -2.82
CA ARG A 96 -21.25 -3.71 -1.37
C ARG A 96 -19.99 -3.22 -0.64
N VAL A 97 -18.81 -3.54 -1.15
CA VAL A 97 -17.52 -3.08 -0.59
C VAL A 97 -17.41 -1.56 -0.64
N CYS A 98 -17.76 -0.94 -1.77
CA CYS A 98 -17.70 0.51 -1.93
C CYS A 98 -18.72 1.27 -1.07
N ALA A 99 -19.85 0.64 -0.75
CA ALA A 99 -20.88 1.20 0.12
C ALA A 99 -20.55 1.08 1.62
N ALA A 100 -19.58 0.21 1.99
CA ALA A 100 -19.24 -0.05 3.39
C ALA A 100 -18.72 1.21 4.12
N PRO A 101 -19.03 1.37 5.42
CA PRO A 101 -18.53 2.48 6.22
C PRO A 101 -16.99 2.48 6.31
N ARG A 102 -16.38 3.65 6.09
CA ARG A 102 -14.93 3.84 6.18
C ARG A 102 -14.49 4.74 7.36
N ASP A 103 -15.43 5.36 8.04
CA ASP A 103 -15.15 6.07 9.30
C ASP A 103 -15.20 5.08 10.47
N VAL A 104 -14.06 4.42 10.68
CA VAL A 104 -13.89 3.36 11.67
C VAL A 104 -12.68 3.68 12.57
N PRO A 105 -12.59 3.10 13.78
CA PRO A 105 -11.39 3.19 14.61
C PRO A 105 -10.14 2.64 13.90
N GLY A 106 -8.97 3.20 14.20
CA GLY A 106 -7.69 2.73 13.64
C GLY A 106 -7.24 3.50 12.42
N ALA A 107 -6.65 2.83 11.45
CA ALA A 107 -6.12 3.44 10.23
C ALA A 107 -7.19 4.23 9.46
N ARG A 108 -6.78 5.33 8.84
CA ARG A 108 -7.65 6.12 7.94
C ARG A 108 -7.90 5.35 6.65
N LEU A 109 -9.15 5.32 6.18
CA LEU A 109 -9.59 4.66 4.95
C LEU A 109 -10.11 5.72 3.96
N PRO A 110 -9.23 6.39 3.20
CA PRO A 110 -9.64 7.47 2.30
C PRO A 110 -10.49 7.01 1.11
N GLY A 111 -10.42 5.74 0.76
CA GLY A 111 -11.18 5.12 -0.32
C GLY A 111 -10.83 3.65 -0.49
N ILE A 112 -11.27 3.09 -1.61
CA ILE A 112 -11.09 1.68 -1.98
C ILE A 112 -10.16 1.58 -3.19
N HIS A 113 -9.28 0.60 -3.19
CA HIS A 113 -8.55 0.14 -4.36
C HIS A 113 -9.27 -1.05 -4.98
N LEU A 114 -9.67 -0.95 -6.24
CA LEU A 114 -10.24 -2.08 -7.00
C LEU A 114 -9.11 -2.82 -7.72
N GLU A 115 -8.75 -4.02 -7.25
CA GLU A 115 -7.83 -4.88 -7.98
C GLU A 115 -8.60 -5.75 -8.97
N GLY A 116 -8.57 -5.34 -10.22
CA GLY A 116 -9.47 -5.85 -11.25
C GLY A 116 -10.86 -5.18 -11.17
N PRO A 117 -11.87 -5.75 -11.83
CA PRO A 117 -11.92 -7.04 -12.54
C PRO A 117 -11.37 -7.02 -13.98
N HIS A 118 -10.83 -5.91 -14.43
CA HIS A 118 -10.38 -5.68 -15.78
C HIS A 118 -8.90 -6.11 -15.94
N ILE A 119 -8.64 -7.40 -15.75
CA ILE A 119 -7.31 -8.01 -15.74
C ILE A 119 -7.18 -9.08 -16.83
N ALA A 120 -5.93 -9.41 -17.20
CA ALA A 120 -5.69 -10.45 -18.20
C ALA A 120 -5.92 -11.85 -17.61
N MET A 121 -6.72 -12.67 -18.27
CA MET A 121 -6.98 -14.06 -17.86
C MET A 121 -5.69 -14.88 -17.69
N SER A 122 -4.69 -14.67 -18.56
CA SER A 122 -3.38 -15.35 -18.51
C SER A 122 -2.55 -14.96 -17.30
N LYS A 123 -2.87 -13.86 -16.65
CA LYS A 123 -2.17 -13.28 -15.49
C LYS A 123 -3.07 -13.12 -14.26
N LYS A 124 -4.14 -13.89 -14.19
CA LYS A 124 -5.11 -13.81 -13.09
C LYS A 124 -4.51 -14.09 -11.70
N GLY A 125 -3.40 -14.86 -11.61
CA GLY A 125 -2.84 -15.24 -10.31
C GLY A 125 -3.89 -15.95 -9.44
N ALA A 126 -4.07 -15.46 -8.22
CA ALA A 126 -5.07 -15.93 -7.27
C ALA A 126 -6.45 -15.28 -7.42
N GLN A 127 -6.70 -14.51 -8.49
CA GLN A 127 -8.00 -13.89 -8.75
C GLN A 127 -9.00 -14.89 -9.34
N ASN A 128 -10.28 -14.71 -9.01
CA ASN A 128 -11.37 -15.57 -9.50
C ASN A 128 -11.61 -15.36 -11.01
N PRO A 129 -11.39 -16.38 -11.87
CA PRO A 129 -11.53 -16.24 -13.31
C PRO A 129 -12.95 -15.90 -13.75
N ASP A 130 -13.99 -16.32 -13.01
CA ASP A 130 -15.39 -16.12 -13.38
C ASP A 130 -15.83 -14.65 -13.25
N CYS A 131 -15.06 -13.85 -12.51
CA CYS A 131 -15.33 -12.43 -12.29
C CYS A 131 -14.58 -11.51 -13.27
N ILE A 132 -13.60 -12.06 -14.04
CA ILE A 132 -12.81 -11.28 -15.01
C ILE A 132 -13.69 -10.83 -16.17
N ARG A 133 -13.65 -9.55 -16.51
CA ARG A 133 -14.46 -8.96 -17.57
C ARG A 133 -13.76 -7.79 -18.26
N MET A 134 -14.29 -7.42 -19.43
CA MET A 134 -13.78 -6.27 -20.20
C MET A 134 -13.97 -4.94 -19.45
N PRO A 135 -13.10 -3.95 -19.70
CA PRO A 135 -13.22 -2.62 -19.09
C PRO A 135 -14.59 -1.98 -19.33
N ASP A 136 -15.22 -1.53 -18.22
CA ASP A 136 -16.50 -0.82 -18.22
C ASP A 136 -16.38 0.43 -17.33
N ILE A 137 -16.33 1.61 -17.96
CA ILE A 137 -16.20 2.88 -17.24
C ILE A 137 -17.47 3.26 -16.49
N ASP A 138 -18.63 2.79 -16.92
CA ASP A 138 -19.89 3.08 -16.22
C ASP A 138 -19.99 2.30 -14.91
N GLU A 139 -19.38 1.11 -14.86
CA GLU A 139 -19.19 0.39 -13.60
C GLU A 139 -18.33 1.22 -12.63
N LEU A 140 -17.16 1.71 -13.05
CA LEU A 140 -16.33 2.56 -12.19
C LEU A 140 -17.07 3.82 -11.72
N ARG A 141 -17.82 4.47 -12.61
CA ARG A 141 -18.64 5.65 -12.26
C ARG A 141 -19.65 5.33 -11.15
N SER A 142 -20.28 4.16 -11.18
CA SER A 142 -21.23 3.74 -10.13
C SER A 142 -20.56 3.47 -8.77
N LEU A 143 -19.27 3.09 -8.74
CA LEU A 143 -18.50 2.81 -7.55
C LEU A 143 -17.82 4.06 -6.92
N ARG A 144 -17.90 5.20 -7.61
CA ARG A 144 -17.43 6.49 -7.09
C ARG A 144 -18.43 7.07 -6.05
N PRO A 145 -17.95 7.88 -5.06
CA PRO A 145 -16.56 8.32 -4.87
C PRO A 145 -15.69 7.34 -4.07
N ALA A 146 -16.17 6.16 -3.70
CA ALA A 146 -15.42 5.22 -2.88
C ALA A 146 -14.18 4.64 -3.61
N ALA A 147 -14.35 4.19 -4.85
CA ALA A 147 -13.24 3.70 -5.66
C ALA A 147 -12.33 4.87 -6.09
N ILE A 148 -11.11 4.94 -5.53
CA ILE A 148 -10.13 6.00 -5.81
C ILE A 148 -8.87 5.49 -6.48
N ARG A 149 -8.70 4.17 -6.54
CA ARG A 149 -7.58 3.49 -7.21
C ARG A 149 -8.08 2.25 -7.93
N VAL A 150 -7.52 1.95 -9.11
CA VAL A 150 -7.89 0.76 -9.89
C VAL A 150 -6.67 0.10 -10.51
N THR A 151 -6.63 -1.25 -10.50
CA THR A 151 -5.68 -2.06 -11.25
C THR A 151 -6.34 -2.55 -12.54
N ILE A 152 -5.64 -2.39 -13.67
CA ILE A 152 -6.13 -2.79 -15.00
C ILE A 152 -4.98 -3.32 -15.87
N ALA A 153 -5.31 -4.28 -16.77
CA ALA A 153 -4.42 -4.73 -17.83
C ALA A 153 -4.60 -3.85 -19.07
N PRO A 154 -3.56 -3.11 -19.52
CA PRO A 154 -3.69 -2.11 -20.60
C PRO A 154 -3.88 -2.71 -21.98
N GLU A 155 -3.56 -3.99 -22.17
CA GLU A 155 -3.71 -4.72 -23.44
C GLU A 155 -5.16 -5.14 -23.73
N LEU A 156 -6.07 -5.02 -22.76
CA LEU A 156 -7.47 -5.40 -22.98
C LEU A 156 -8.16 -4.43 -23.94
N PRO A 157 -9.08 -4.94 -24.80
CA PRO A 157 -9.91 -4.07 -25.64
C PRO A 157 -10.65 -3.02 -24.80
N GLY A 158 -10.54 -1.73 -25.17
CA GLY A 158 -11.16 -0.60 -24.46
C GLY A 158 -10.42 -0.12 -23.21
N ALA A 159 -9.29 -0.75 -22.84
CA ALA A 159 -8.55 -0.39 -21.64
C ALA A 159 -7.97 1.03 -21.69
N LEU A 160 -7.46 1.48 -22.85
CA LEU A 160 -6.86 2.82 -22.95
C LEU A 160 -7.91 3.93 -22.78
N GLU A 161 -9.12 3.73 -23.30
CA GLU A 161 -10.25 4.64 -23.10
C GLU A 161 -10.70 4.67 -21.63
N TYR A 162 -10.76 3.49 -20.99
CA TYR A 162 -11.06 3.36 -19.57
C TYR A 162 -10.01 4.08 -18.71
N ILE A 163 -8.71 3.86 -18.98
CA ILE A 163 -7.60 4.50 -18.24
C ILE A 163 -7.70 6.02 -18.32
N ARG A 164 -7.93 6.59 -19.52
CA ARG A 164 -8.10 8.05 -19.68
C ARG A 164 -9.28 8.56 -18.86
N ALA A 165 -10.43 7.94 -19.01
CA ALA A 165 -11.64 8.37 -18.30
C ALA A 165 -11.52 8.22 -16.78
N ALA A 166 -10.85 7.18 -16.27
CA ALA A 166 -10.56 7.00 -14.85
C ALA A 166 -9.60 8.09 -14.33
N ALA A 167 -8.52 8.38 -15.06
CA ALA A 167 -7.57 9.43 -14.72
C ALA A 167 -8.23 10.83 -14.73
N ASP A 168 -9.07 11.13 -15.71
CA ASP A 168 -9.84 12.39 -15.79
C ASP A 168 -10.81 12.57 -14.60
N MET A 169 -11.28 11.48 -14.02
CA MET A 169 -12.09 11.48 -12.78
C MET A 169 -11.24 11.57 -11.50
N GLY A 170 -9.90 11.70 -11.60
CA GLY A 170 -8.99 11.74 -10.47
C GLY A 170 -8.76 10.37 -9.78
N VAL A 171 -9.08 9.28 -10.47
CA VAL A 171 -8.78 7.92 -9.98
C VAL A 171 -7.33 7.59 -10.31
N SER A 172 -6.56 7.11 -9.32
CA SER A 172 -5.21 6.60 -9.54
C SER A 172 -5.29 5.27 -10.29
N VAL A 173 -4.72 5.20 -11.50
CA VAL A 173 -4.72 3.99 -12.31
C VAL A 173 -3.36 3.31 -12.25
N THR A 174 -3.35 2.00 -11.97
CA THR A 174 -2.14 1.18 -11.91
C THR A 174 -2.23 0.00 -12.87
N LEU A 175 -1.14 -0.31 -13.58
CA LEU A 175 -1.08 -1.43 -14.51
C LEU A 175 -0.64 -2.69 -13.77
N GLY A 176 -1.44 -3.74 -13.84
CA GLY A 176 -1.15 -5.02 -13.20
C GLY A 176 -2.00 -6.14 -13.71
N HIS A 177 -1.70 -7.37 -13.28
CA HIS A 177 -2.34 -8.57 -13.79
C HIS A 177 -2.43 -8.57 -15.32
N THR A 178 -1.29 -8.30 -15.95
CA THR A 178 -1.18 -7.95 -17.38
C THR A 178 -0.14 -8.81 -18.08
N ASP A 179 -0.39 -9.15 -19.32
CA ASP A 179 0.57 -9.75 -20.24
C ASP A 179 1.06 -8.76 -21.31
N ALA A 180 0.92 -7.45 -21.01
CA ALA A 180 1.25 -6.37 -21.90
C ALA A 180 2.69 -6.43 -22.39
N THR A 181 2.89 -6.11 -23.66
CA THR A 181 4.21 -5.77 -24.20
C THR A 181 4.68 -4.43 -23.64
N TYR A 182 5.93 -4.08 -23.89
CA TYR A 182 6.48 -2.77 -23.56
C TYR A 182 5.66 -1.64 -24.20
N GLU A 183 5.31 -1.77 -25.49
CA GLU A 183 4.55 -0.78 -26.25
C GLU A 183 3.13 -0.61 -25.71
N GLN A 184 2.47 -1.70 -25.35
CA GLN A 184 1.13 -1.67 -24.75
C GLN A 184 1.15 -1.01 -23.37
N ALA A 185 2.17 -1.31 -22.55
CA ALA A 185 2.33 -0.67 -21.26
C ALA A 185 2.65 0.83 -21.39
N CYS A 186 3.52 1.22 -22.34
CA CYS A 186 3.75 2.63 -22.66
C CYS A 186 2.46 3.35 -23.03
N ALA A 187 1.64 2.74 -23.88
CA ALA A 187 0.33 3.31 -24.25
C ALA A 187 -0.61 3.45 -23.03
N GLY A 188 -0.58 2.50 -22.10
CA GLY A 188 -1.32 2.58 -20.83
C GLY A 188 -0.85 3.76 -19.95
N PHE A 189 0.46 3.98 -19.82
CA PHE A 189 1.00 5.14 -19.11
C PHE A 189 0.68 6.45 -19.83
N ASP A 190 0.80 6.51 -21.15
CA ASP A 190 0.43 7.69 -21.95
C ASP A 190 -1.07 7.98 -21.90
N ALA A 191 -1.89 6.98 -21.61
CA ALA A 191 -3.32 7.16 -21.38
C ALA A 191 -3.67 7.68 -19.97
N GLY A 192 -2.73 7.69 -19.01
CA GLY A 192 -2.93 8.25 -17.68
C GLY A 192 -2.68 7.29 -16.52
N ALA A 193 -2.28 6.05 -16.76
CA ALA A 193 -1.80 5.19 -15.67
C ALA A 193 -0.52 5.77 -15.06
N SER A 194 -0.35 5.62 -13.73
CA SER A 194 0.76 6.25 -13.00
C SER A 194 1.67 5.25 -12.30
N SER A 195 1.31 3.98 -12.21
CA SER A 195 2.06 2.98 -11.43
C SER A 195 1.94 1.56 -11.98
N LEU A 196 2.81 0.67 -11.49
CA LEU A 196 2.68 -0.79 -11.60
C LEU A 196 2.16 -1.37 -10.30
N THR A 197 1.22 -2.29 -10.38
CA THR A 197 0.71 -3.10 -9.28
C THR A 197 1.70 -4.22 -8.98
N HIS A 198 2.05 -4.44 -7.70
CA HIS A 198 2.94 -5.51 -7.19
C HIS A 198 3.98 -6.00 -8.20
N THR A 199 4.85 -5.08 -8.63
CA THR A 199 5.86 -5.25 -9.70
C THR A 199 6.54 -6.61 -9.66
N PHE A 200 6.69 -7.27 -10.79
CA PHE A 200 7.13 -8.63 -11.08
C PHE A 200 6.05 -9.72 -10.91
N ASN A 201 5.02 -9.49 -10.10
CA ASN A 201 3.98 -10.48 -9.85
C ASN A 201 2.86 -10.32 -10.88
N ALA A 202 2.34 -11.44 -11.40
CA ALA A 202 1.28 -11.47 -12.39
C ALA A 202 1.53 -10.55 -13.62
N MET A 203 2.80 -10.40 -14.05
CA MET A 203 3.20 -9.66 -15.25
C MET A 203 4.46 -10.26 -15.88
N PRO A 204 4.81 -9.91 -17.14
CA PRO A 204 6.10 -10.27 -17.72
C PRO A 204 7.28 -9.65 -16.96
N GLY A 205 8.32 -10.44 -16.71
CA GLY A 205 9.58 -9.96 -16.14
C GLY A 205 10.41 -9.15 -17.13
N ILE A 206 11.49 -8.54 -16.64
CA ILE A 206 12.44 -7.78 -17.48
C ILE A 206 13.25 -8.75 -18.35
N HIS A 207 13.22 -8.53 -19.66
CA HIS A 207 14.12 -9.18 -20.60
C HIS A 207 14.81 -8.12 -21.46
N HIS A 208 16.12 -8.25 -21.68
CA HIS A 208 16.98 -7.22 -22.32
C HIS A 208 16.54 -6.77 -23.73
N ARG A 209 15.70 -7.53 -24.41
CA ARG A 209 15.10 -7.18 -25.73
C ARG A 209 13.58 -7.07 -25.70
N LYS A 210 12.94 -7.41 -24.57
CA LYS A 210 11.49 -7.32 -24.34
C LYS A 210 11.28 -6.81 -22.90
N PRO A 211 11.47 -5.50 -22.67
CA PRO A 211 11.51 -4.96 -21.30
C PRO A 211 10.17 -5.02 -20.56
N GLY A 212 9.06 -5.25 -21.29
CA GLY A 212 7.72 -5.41 -20.72
C GLY A 212 7.22 -4.19 -19.95
N PRO A 213 6.19 -4.39 -19.10
CA PRO A 213 5.61 -3.29 -18.31
C PRO A 213 6.62 -2.60 -17.39
N ILE A 214 7.57 -3.35 -16.82
CA ILE A 214 8.57 -2.81 -15.89
C ILE A 214 9.52 -1.84 -16.59
N GLY A 215 9.98 -2.19 -17.80
CA GLY A 215 10.79 -1.30 -18.62
C GLY A 215 10.03 -0.05 -19.04
N ALA A 216 8.75 -0.20 -19.41
CA ALA A 216 7.87 0.93 -19.74
C ALA A 216 7.69 1.88 -18.52
N ALA A 217 7.43 1.34 -17.33
CA ALA A 217 7.28 2.13 -16.11
C ALA A 217 8.56 2.90 -15.76
N LEU A 218 9.73 2.27 -15.93
CA LEU A 218 11.02 2.93 -15.68
C LEU A 218 11.22 4.12 -16.62
N GLU A 219 10.94 3.95 -17.91
CA GLU A 219 11.08 5.01 -18.93
C GLU A 219 10.07 6.13 -18.74
N LYS A 220 8.82 5.79 -18.45
CA LYS A 220 7.73 6.77 -18.24
C LYS A 220 7.78 7.47 -16.90
N GLY A 221 8.71 7.11 -16.01
CA GLY A 221 8.83 7.70 -14.68
C GLY A 221 7.70 7.31 -13.73
N ALA A 222 7.00 6.21 -14.00
CA ALA A 222 5.89 5.72 -13.19
C ALA A 222 6.36 5.16 -11.84
N PHE A 223 5.44 5.03 -10.89
CA PHE A 223 5.67 4.34 -9.62
C PHE A 223 5.69 2.82 -9.83
N ALA A 224 6.33 2.11 -8.91
CA ALA A 224 6.38 0.64 -8.88
C ALA A 224 6.04 0.16 -7.48
N GLU A 225 4.92 -0.54 -7.30
CA GLU A 225 4.61 -1.20 -6.05
C GLU A 225 5.56 -2.38 -5.84
N LEU A 226 6.01 -2.59 -4.59
CA LEU A 226 6.89 -3.68 -4.21
C LEU A 226 6.40 -4.40 -2.96
N ILE A 227 6.12 -5.69 -3.07
CA ILE A 227 5.94 -6.59 -1.92
C ILE A 227 7.34 -6.98 -1.44
N CYS A 228 7.76 -6.47 -0.27
CA CYS A 228 9.11 -6.68 0.24
C CYS A 228 9.15 -7.73 1.36
N ASP A 229 8.55 -8.91 1.09
CA ASP A 229 8.48 -10.02 2.04
C ASP A 229 9.59 -11.07 1.82
N GLY A 230 10.40 -10.95 0.77
CA GLY A 230 11.46 -11.87 0.41
C GLY A 230 10.99 -13.17 -0.24
N PHE A 231 9.68 -13.39 -0.38
CA PHE A 231 9.06 -14.53 -1.06
C PHE A 231 8.54 -14.16 -2.46
N HIS A 232 7.75 -13.08 -2.54
CA HIS A 232 7.22 -12.57 -3.81
C HIS A 232 8.33 -12.04 -4.72
N VAL A 233 9.29 -11.31 -4.12
CA VAL A 233 10.43 -10.76 -4.84
C VAL A 233 11.70 -11.08 -4.05
N ALA A 234 12.62 -11.79 -4.69
CA ALA A 234 13.90 -12.13 -4.07
C ALA A 234 14.70 -10.86 -3.67
N PRO A 235 15.40 -10.85 -2.53
CA PRO A 235 16.09 -9.66 -2.02
C PRO A 235 16.99 -8.94 -3.03
N PRO A 236 17.81 -9.62 -3.88
CA PRO A 236 18.60 -8.94 -4.90
C PRO A 236 17.76 -8.23 -5.96
N ILE A 237 16.57 -8.76 -6.29
CA ILE A 237 15.65 -8.16 -7.27
C ILE A 237 14.92 -6.96 -6.66
N ALA A 238 14.51 -7.04 -5.39
CA ALA A 238 13.96 -5.91 -4.66
C ALA A 238 14.98 -4.74 -4.59
N LEU A 239 16.24 -5.04 -4.29
CA LEU A 239 17.32 -4.06 -4.27
C LEU A 239 17.61 -3.49 -5.67
N MET A 240 17.51 -4.31 -6.73
CA MET A 240 17.64 -3.87 -8.13
C MET A 240 16.52 -2.87 -8.48
N LEU A 241 15.27 -3.19 -8.13
CA LEU A 241 14.13 -2.30 -8.37
C LEU A 241 14.33 -0.96 -7.65
N TYR A 242 14.69 -0.99 -6.36
CA TYR A 242 15.00 0.21 -5.59
C TYR A 242 16.09 1.07 -6.27
N LYS A 243 17.19 0.46 -6.71
CA LYS A 243 18.28 1.18 -7.40
C LYS A 243 17.87 1.77 -8.75
N ALA A 244 16.97 1.10 -9.46
CA ALA A 244 16.51 1.55 -10.79
C ALA A 244 15.47 2.67 -10.68
N PHE A 245 14.53 2.57 -9.76
CA PHE A 245 13.43 3.53 -9.62
C PHE A 245 13.70 4.64 -8.60
N GLY A 246 14.52 4.36 -7.58
CA GLY A 246 14.76 5.26 -6.44
C GLY A 246 13.61 5.25 -5.43
N PRO A 247 13.85 5.82 -4.21
CA PRO A 247 12.87 5.81 -3.12
C PRO A 247 11.61 6.64 -3.43
N ASP A 248 11.70 7.57 -4.37
CA ASP A 248 10.58 8.44 -4.76
C ASP A 248 9.59 7.77 -5.71
N ARG A 249 9.92 6.57 -6.24
CA ARG A 249 9.06 5.85 -7.18
C ARG A 249 8.81 4.39 -6.82
N VAL A 250 9.50 3.80 -5.84
CA VAL A 250 9.16 2.50 -5.30
C VAL A 250 8.20 2.69 -4.13
N ALA A 251 6.97 2.18 -4.24
CA ALA A 251 5.99 2.16 -3.17
C ALA A 251 5.97 0.77 -2.51
N LEU A 252 6.39 0.67 -1.25
CA LEU A 252 6.19 -0.56 -0.49
C LEU A 252 4.70 -0.76 -0.23
N ILE A 253 4.23 -1.96 -0.45
CA ILE A 253 2.87 -2.42 -0.16
C ILE A 253 2.94 -3.70 0.66
N SER A 254 1.91 -3.98 1.44
CA SER A 254 1.86 -5.27 2.13
C SER A 254 1.27 -6.36 1.26
N ASP A 255 0.32 -6.05 0.40
CA ASP A 255 -0.48 -7.03 -0.33
C ASP A 255 -1.00 -8.16 0.59
N ASN A 256 -1.37 -7.76 1.81
CA ASN A 256 -1.88 -8.69 2.82
C ASN A 256 -3.21 -9.27 2.37
N ILE A 257 -3.35 -10.56 2.59
CA ILE A 257 -4.61 -11.28 2.40
C ILE A 257 -5.16 -11.79 3.76
N ARG A 258 -6.37 -12.32 3.75
CA ARG A 258 -7.12 -12.81 4.91
C ARG A 258 -6.27 -13.50 6.00
N PRO A 259 -5.33 -14.44 5.71
CA PRO A 259 -4.54 -15.12 6.73
C PRO A 259 -3.43 -14.28 7.38
N ALA A 260 -3.17 -13.03 6.94
CA ALA A 260 -2.13 -12.20 7.56
C ALA A 260 -2.45 -11.93 9.05
N GLY A 261 -1.52 -12.27 9.95
CA GLY A 261 -1.71 -12.15 11.40
C GLY A 261 -2.66 -13.17 12.01
N ALA A 262 -3.15 -14.15 11.25
CA ALA A 262 -4.00 -15.24 11.71
C ALA A 262 -3.18 -16.54 11.91
N PRO A 263 -3.71 -17.57 12.61
CA PRO A 263 -3.05 -18.87 12.75
C PRO A 263 -2.83 -19.58 11.41
N GLU A 264 -1.89 -20.54 11.38
CA GLU A 264 -1.76 -21.44 10.22
C GLU A 264 -3.05 -22.24 9.98
N GLY A 265 -3.41 -22.44 8.71
CA GLY A 265 -4.63 -23.12 8.34
C GLY A 265 -5.10 -22.84 6.92
N GLU A 266 -6.34 -23.20 6.65
CA GLU A 266 -7.01 -23.00 5.37
C GLU A 266 -7.95 -21.81 5.45
N TYR A 267 -7.92 -20.96 4.42
CA TYR A 267 -8.71 -19.73 4.32
C TYR A 267 -9.39 -19.65 2.95
N ASP A 268 -10.54 -18.99 2.90
CA ASP A 268 -11.14 -18.55 1.63
C ASP A 268 -10.72 -17.11 1.35
N CYS A 269 -10.13 -16.86 0.18
CA CYS A 269 -9.75 -15.54 -0.29
C CYS A 269 -10.39 -15.31 -1.66
N GLY A 270 -11.50 -14.57 -1.70
CA GLY A 270 -12.24 -14.29 -2.94
C GLY A 270 -12.77 -15.54 -3.66
N GLY A 271 -13.21 -16.56 -2.93
CA GLY A 271 -13.67 -17.84 -3.46
C GLY A 271 -12.55 -18.83 -3.81
N MET A 272 -11.29 -18.46 -3.52
CA MET A 272 -10.13 -19.32 -3.76
C MET A 272 -9.60 -19.87 -2.43
N LYS A 273 -9.38 -21.21 -2.36
CA LYS A 273 -8.76 -21.84 -1.19
C LYS A 273 -7.29 -21.46 -1.09
N VAL A 274 -6.90 -20.89 0.05
CA VAL A 274 -5.52 -20.51 0.37
C VAL A 274 -5.06 -21.25 1.61
N ILE A 275 -3.84 -21.76 1.60
CA ILE A 275 -3.22 -22.48 2.72
C ILE A 275 -2.09 -21.61 3.28
N LEU A 276 -2.23 -21.18 4.55
CA LEU A 276 -1.14 -20.52 5.30
C LEU A 276 -0.31 -21.59 5.99
N LYS A 277 0.97 -21.66 5.64
CA LYS A 277 1.94 -22.56 6.27
C LYS A 277 3.33 -21.95 6.24
N ASN A 278 4.06 -22.00 7.37
CA ASN A 278 5.42 -21.46 7.52
C ASN A 278 5.53 -19.97 7.10
N GLY A 279 4.48 -19.18 7.34
CA GLY A 279 4.42 -17.76 6.96
C GLY A 279 4.14 -17.49 5.49
N GLU A 280 3.95 -18.51 4.65
CA GLU A 280 3.61 -18.37 3.24
C GLU A 280 2.15 -18.76 2.99
N ALA A 281 1.44 -17.93 2.23
CA ALA A 281 0.07 -18.19 1.78
C ALA A 281 0.07 -18.64 0.32
N ARG A 282 -0.40 -19.86 0.06
CA ARG A 282 -0.39 -20.48 -1.27
C ARG A 282 -1.72 -21.11 -1.65
N LEU A 283 -2.03 -21.10 -2.94
CA LEU A 283 -3.07 -21.94 -3.52
C LEU A 283 -2.64 -23.42 -3.47
N PRO A 284 -3.60 -24.39 -3.63
CA PRO A 284 -3.27 -25.82 -3.66
C PRO A 284 -2.28 -26.24 -4.75
N ASP A 285 -2.18 -25.48 -5.84
CA ASP A 285 -1.22 -25.70 -6.94
C ASP A 285 0.18 -25.12 -6.67
N GLY A 286 0.38 -24.48 -5.51
CA GLY A 286 1.63 -23.88 -5.09
C GLY A 286 1.82 -22.41 -5.49
N THR A 287 0.89 -21.80 -6.22
CA THR A 287 0.91 -20.37 -6.56
C THR A 287 0.87 -19.53 -5.28
N ILE A 288 1.75 -18.53 -5.15
CA ILE A 288 1.70 -17.56 -4.06
C ILE A 288 0.42 -16.74 -4.20
N ALA A 289 -0.33 -16.60 -3.10
CA ALA A 289 -1.66 -16.01 -3.13
C ALA A 289 -1.73 -14.58 -2.56
N GLY A 290 -0.65 -14.10 -1.98
CA GLY A 290 -0.51 -12.79 -1.36
C GLY A 290 0.36 -12.87 -0.11
N CYS A 291 0.61 -11.72 0.51
CA CYS A 291 1.57 -11.59 1.60
C CYS A 291 0.89 -11.73 2.97
N THR A 292 1.67 -12.13 3.97
CA THR A 292 1.19 -12.34 5.35
C THR A 292 1.92 -11.47 6.37
N VAL A 293 2.93 -10.69 5.94
CA VAL A 293 3.69 -9.81 6.84
C VAL A 293 3.16 -8.38 6.78
N THR A 294 3.25 -7.64 7.88
CA THR A 294 2.80 -6.25 7.94
C THR A 294 3.66 -5.33 7.07
N LEU A 295 3.14 -4.14 6.72
CA LEU A 295 3.93 -3.15 5.98
C LEU A 295 5.16 -2.69 6.78
N TRP A 296 5.09 -2.63 8.12
CA TRP A 296 6.26 -2.37 8.96
C TRP A 296 7.33 -3.45 8.81
N GLU A 297 6.93 -4.71 8.72
CA GLU A 297 7.89 -5.80 8.49
C GLU A 297 8.48 -5.72 7.06
N CYS A 298 7.72 -5.28 6.05
CA CYS A 298 8.27 -4.98 4.72
C CYS A 298 9.35 -3.88 4.79
N VAL A 299 9.15 -2.82 5.59
CA VAL A 299 10.17 -1.78 5.86
C VAL A 299 11.43 -2.40 6.48
N ARG A 300 11.28 -3.23 7.52
CA ARG A 300 12.40 -3.90 8.19
C ARG A 300 13.18 -4.81 7.24
N ARG A 301 12.48 -5.54 6.40
CA ARG A 301 13.10 -6.41 5.38
C ARG A 301 13.81 -5.59 4.30
N ALA A 302 13.23 -4.49 3.82
CA ALA A 302 13.90 -3.59 2.89
C ALA A 302 15.24 -3.09 3.47
N VAL A 303 15.26 -2.71 4.75
CA VAL A 303 16.50 -2.31 5.45
C VAL A 303 17.49 -3.49 5.52
N SER A 304 17.01 -4.69 5.85
CA SER A 304 17.88 -5.90 5.91
C SER A 304 18.45 -6.28 4.54
N PHE A 305 17.78 -5.92 3.45
CA PHE A 305 18.26 -6.14 2.08
C PHE A 305 19.26 -5.06 1.62
N GLY A 306 19.47 -4.01 2.42
CA GLY A 306 20.45 -2.95 2.16
C GLY A 306 19.85 -1.64 1.66
N VAL A 307 18.53 -1.43 1.75
CA VAL A 307 17.92 -0.12 1.54
C VAL A 307 18.16 0.74 2.78
N PRO A 308 18.64 2.00 2.66
CA PRO A 308 18.75 2.92 3.80
C PRO A 308 17.40 3.11 4.50
N PHE A 309 17.40 3.18 5.85
CA PHE A 309 16.16 3.32 6.62
C PHE A 309 15.29 4.51 6.18
N ALA A 310 15.90 5.67 5.95
CA ALA A 310 15.17 6.86 5.50
C ALA A 310 14.45 6.63 4.17
N ASP A 311 15.10 5.91 3.23
CA ASP A 311 14.51 5.56 1.94
C ASP A 311 13.41 4.50 2.10
N ALA A 312 13.61 3.49 2.94
CA ALA A 312 12.59 2.48 3.22
C ALA A 312 11.33 3.09 3.85
N ILE A 313 11.50 4.06 4.76
CA ILE A 313 10.37 4.85 5.31
C ILE A 313 9.69 5.65 4.20
N ARG A 314 10.44 6.35 3.35
CA ARG A 314 9.88 7.13 2.24
C ARG A 314 9.08 6.25 1.28
N MET A 315 9.60 5.07 0.97
CA MET A 315 8.93 4.05 0.14
C MET A 315 7.65 3.51 0.77
N ALA A 316 7.48 3.60 2.09
CA ALA A 316 6.30 3.13 2.82
C ALA A 316 5.36 4.28 3.28
N THR A 317 5.67 5.54 2.96
CA THR A 317 4.94 6.72 3.45
C THR A 317 4.63 7.70 2.31
N ALA A 318 5.53 8.64 2.02
CA ALA A 318 5.32 9.70 1.03
C ALA A 318 5.13 9.15 -0.40
N THR A 319 5.87 8.11 -0.78
CA THR A 319 5.82 7.54 -2.13
C THR A 319 4.49 6.85 -2.43
N PRO A 320 3.97 5.91 -1.61
CA PRO A 320 2.65 5.35 -1.85
C PRO A 320 1.53 6.41 -1.73
N ALA A 321 1.65 7.39 -0.82
CA ALA A 321 0.70 8.48 -0.73
C ALA A 321 0.65 9.29 -2.04
N ALA A 322 1.80 9.62 -2.62
CA ALA A 322 1.87 10.31 -3.92
C ALA A 322 1.29 9.45 -5.05
N ALA A 323 1.62 8.15 -5.09
CA ALA A 323 1.12 7.22 -6.10
C ALA A 323 -0.41 7.06 -6.10
N ALA A 324 -1.05 7.24 -4.94
CA ALA A 324 -2.50 7.13 -4.77
C ALA A 324 -3.21 8.48 -4.53
N HIS A 325 -2.52 9.61 -4.68
CA HIS A 325 -3.03 10.98 -4.50
C HIS A 325 -3.62 11.23 -3.09
N LEU A 326 -2.97 10.72 -2.03
CA LEU A 326 -3.45 10.78 -0.65
C LEU A 326 -2.80 11.92 0.15
N ASP A 327 -3.58 12.53 1.06
CA ASP A 327 -3.11 13.49 2.05
C ASP A 327 -2.56 12.75 3.28
N ALA A 328 -1.42 12.06 3.14
CA ALA A 328 -0.80 11.23 4.17
C ALA A 328 0.72 11.09 3.97
N GLY A 329 1.40 10.42 4.89
CA GLY A 329 2.79 9.95 4.72
C GLY A 329 3.85 11.03 4.84
N VAL A 330 3.54 12.22 5.37
CA VAL A 330 4.50 13.33 5.53
C VAL A 330 4.28 14.02 6.89
N LEU A 331 5.35 14.28 7.63
CA LEU A 331 5.33 15.14 8.81
C LEU A 331 5.57 16.59 8.41
N ALA A 332 4.51 17.37 8.31
CA ALA A 332 4.56 18.80 7.99
C ALA A 332 3.34 19.53 8.58
N PRO A 333 3.41 20.86 8.80
CA PRO A 333 2.27 21.66 9.22
C PRO A 333 1.05 21.46 8.29
N GLY A 334 -0.14 21.29 8.88
CA GLY A 334 -1.40 21.02 8.19
C GLY A 334 -1.64 19.55 7.81
N ARG A 335 -0.64 18.68 7.92
CA ARG A 335 -0.76 17.24 7.63
C ARG A 335 -1.32 16.45 8.81
N PRO A 336 -1.87 15.24 8.60
CA PRO A 336 -2.33 14.37 9.67
C PRO A 336 -1.27 14.18 10.78
N ALA A 337 -1.68 14.22 12.04
CA ALA A 337 -0.83 13.98 13.20
C ALA A 337 -0.65 12.47 13.45
N ASP A 338 -0.18 11.76 12.43
CA ASP A 338 0.08 10.33 12.43
C ASP A 338 1.60 10.12 12.42
N VAL A 339 2.15 9.68 13.57
CA VAL A 339 3.61 9.62 13.81
C VAL A 339 3.97 8.25 14.37
N LEU A 340 5.03 7.65 13.85
CA LEU A 340 5.65 6.47 14.44
C LEU A 340 6.91 6.88 15.20
N LEU A 341 7.09 6.35 16.41
CA LEU A 341 8.33 6.46 17.16
C LEU A 341 9.11 5.17 17.02
N VAL A 342 10.31 5.30 16.46
CA VAL A 342 11.15 4.18 16.06
C VAL A 342 12.48 4.21 16.80
N ASP A 343 12.85 3.04 17.33
CA ASP A 343 14.17 2.80 17.94
C ASP A 343 15.13 2.30 16.85
N LEU A 344 16.22 3.04 16.66
CA LEU A 344 17.27 2.71 15.70
C LEU A 344 18.57 2.24 16.39
N SER A 345 18.54 1.97 17.68
CA SER A 345 19.73 1.51 18.44
C SER A 345 20.14 0.06 18.13
N GLY A 346 19.21 -0.75 17.63
CA GLY A 346 19.41 -2.14 17.25
C GLY A 346 19.87 -2.32 15.80
N PRO A 347 20.10 -3.58 15.37
CA PRO A 347 20.52 -3.88 13.99
C PRO A 347 19.43 -3.64 12.95
N LEU A 348 18.17 -3.65 13.36
CA LEU A 348 16.99 -3.33 12.54
C LEU A 348 16.10 -2.36 13.29
N PRO A 349 15.31 -1.52 12.57
CA PRO A 349 14.41 -0.58 13.20
C PRO A 349 13.29 -1.28 13.98
N GLU A 350 12.96 -0.77 15.16
CA GLU A 350 11.87 -1.28 16.00
C GLU A 350 10.81 -0.21 16.22
N LEU A 351 9.57 -0.52 15.88
CA LEU A 351 8.41 0.33 16.18
C LEU A 351 8.13 0.26 17.68
N ARG A 352 8.13 1.41 18.36
CA ARG A 352 7.90 1.51 19.81
C ARG A 352 6.55 2.10 20.16
N THR A 353 6.08 3.07 19.37
CA THR A 353 4.83 3.79 19.65
C THR A 353 4.21 4.25 18.35
N VAL A 354 2.91 4.13 18.28
CA VAL A 354 2.08 4.72 17.22
C VAL A 354 1.28 5.87 17.79
N VAL A 355 1.47 7.05 17.23
CA VAL A 355 0.62 8.22 17.47
C VAL A 355 -0.31 8.32 16.26
N LEU A 356 -1.60 8.27 16.51
CA LEU A 356 -2.64 8.35 15.50
C LEU A 356 -3.57 9.51 15.82
N ARG A 357 -3.79 10.41 14.88
CA ARG A 357 -4.63 11.62 15.10
C ARG A 357 -4.20 12.46 16.31
N GLY A 358 -2.89 12.51 16.60
CA GLY A 358 -2.33 13.25 17.71
C GLY A 358 -2.41 12.59 19.09
N ASP A 359 -2.92 11.35 19.18
CA ASP A 359 -3.00 10.55 20.39
C ASP A 359 -2.16 9.28 20.32
N VAL A 360 -1.63 8.83 21.46
CA VAL A 360 -0.97 7.52 21.53
C VAL A 360 -2.02 6.44 21.29
N PHE A 361 -1.78 5.62 20.28
CA PHE A 361 -2.68 4.55 19.89
C PHE A 361 -2.16 3.16 20.28
N ALA A 362 -0.84 2.91 20.15
CA ALA A 362 -0.17 1.67 20.51
C ALA A 362 1.32 1.93 20.82
#